data_e27bfb9efec883b2791c7e879444cd3a
#
_entry.id   e27bfb9efec883b2791c7e879444cd3a
#
_cell.length_a   1.000
_cell.length_b   1.000
_cell.length_c   1.000
_cell.angle_alpha   90.00
_cell.angle_beta   90.00
_cell.angle_gamma   90.00
#
_symmetry.space_group_name_H-M   'P 1'
#
loop_
_entity.id
_entity.type
_entity.pdbx_description
1 polymer ?
#
loop_
_entity_poly.entity_id
_entity_poly.type
_entity_poly.pdbx_seq_one_letter_code
_entity_poly.pdbx_strand_id
1 'polypeptide(L)'
;MVRFCGQEACLIDANGRVKLPPRFLTDFRQDDESVVLHCLPEGALGIYPAPVWTQMRQGEARPAAKAATSILFRRQLRRFGALTQSERITNQGRITVPNPFRELLGLEPGQNVILVGTEIGVEIWNAERWQDEFQILREHERRKAELEMTADLETPGRDRSGTT
;
A
#
# COMPACT_ATOMS: atom_id res chain seq x y z
N MET A 1 7.78 -5.57 -17.69
CA MET A 1 8.56 -5.54 -16.43
C MET A 1 7.63 -5.13 -15.28
N VAL A 2 7.64 -5.86 -14.21
CA VAL A 2 6.80 -5.56 -13.05
C VAL A 2 7.42 -4.43 -12.25
N ARG A 3 6.65 -3.39 -11.96
CA ARG A 3 7.06 -2.23 -11.16
C ARG A 3 6.73 -2.46 -9.69
N PHE A 4 7.44 -1.79 -8.82
CA PHE A 4 7.18 -1.78 -7.37
C PHE A 4 7.00 -3.18 -6.78
N CYS A 5 8.05 -4.00 -6.87
CA CYS A 5 8.07 -5.37 -6.36
C CYS A 5 9.14 -5.57 -5.32
N GLY A 6 8.90 -6.51 -4.43
CA GLY A 6 9.83 -6.94 -3.40
C GLY A 6 9.73 -6.17 -2.11
N GLN A 7 10.56 -6.52 -1.16
CA GLN A 7 10.62 -5.87 0.15
C GLN A 7 12.07 -5.64 0.56
N GLU A 8 12.31 -4.60 1.33
CA GLU A 8 13.64 -4.22 1.78
C GLU A 8 13.62 -3.47 3.10
N ALA A 9 14.52 -3.83 4.00
CA ALA A 9 14.69 -3.12 5.26
C ALA A 9 15.49 -1.83 5.05
N CYS A 10 15.05 -0.76 5.68
CA CYS A 10 15.74 0.54 5.70
C CYS A 10 15.66 1.17 7.07
N LEU A 11 16.39 2.27 7.26
CA LEU A 11 16.30 3.13 8.43
C LEU A 11 15.58 4.43 8.12
N ILE A 12 14.81 4.93 9.07
CA ILE A 12 14.38 6.33 9.07
C ILE A 12 15.49 7.15 9.70
N ASP A 13 15.98 8.17 9.00
CA ASP A 13 17.03 9.04 9.51
C ASP A 13 16.52 9.99 10.61
N ALA A 14 17.43 10.71 11.24
CA ALA A 14 17.11 11.66 12.33
C ALA A 14 16.13 12.77 11.90
N ASN A 15 16.03 13.05 10.61
CA ASN A 15 15.14 14.07 10.04
C ASN A 15 13.81 13.50 9.56
N GLY A 16 13.55 12.23 9.81
CA GLY A 16 12.30 11.57 9.39
C GLY A 16 12.24 11.25 7.91
N ARG A 17 13.38 11.04 7.27
CA ARG A 17 13.45 10.70 5.85
C ARG A 17 13.83 9.24 5.66
N VAL A 18 13.33 8.65 4.61
CA VAL A 18 13.68 7.31 4.15
C VAL A 18 14.37 7.42 2.80
N LYS A 19 15.52 6.75 2.66
CA LYS A 19 16.19 6.63 1.36
C LYS A 19 15.59 5.46 0.60
N LEU A 20 15.00 5.75 -0.54
CA LEU A 20 14.40 4.71 -1.38
C LEU A 20 15.48 3.87 -2.05
N PRO A 21 15.36 2.53 -2.02
CA PRO A 21 16.25 1.66 -2.77
C PRO A 21 16.23 1.96 -4.27
N PRO A 22 17.36 1.75 -4.98
CA PRO A 22 17.46 2.08 -6.40
C PRO A 22 16.35 1.49 -7.26
N ARG A 23 15.91 0.27 -6.98
CA ARG A 23 14.84 -0.37 -7.74
C ARG A 23 13.51 0.37 -7.64
N PHE A 24 13.11 0.82 -6.45
CA PHE A 24 11.89 1.60 -6.27
C PHE A 24 12.04 3.02 -6.82
N LEU A 25 13.21 3.61 -6.61
CA LEU A 25 13.51 4.95 -7.11
C LEU A 25 13.41 5.01 -8.64
N THR A 26 13.92 4.00 -9.34
CA THR A 26 13.80 3.89 -10.80
C THR A 26 12.34 3.84 -11.23
N ASP A 27 11.51 3.09 -10.53
CA ASP A 27 10.09 2.97 -10.83
C ASP A 27 9.34 4.29 -10.62
N PHE A 28 9.63 5.00 -9.53
CA PHE A 28 9.03 6.33 -9.28
C PHE A 28 9.48 7.37 -10.31
N ARG A 29 10.72 7.34 -10.74
CA ARG A 29 11.27 8.29 -11.72
C ARG A 29 10.70 8.16 -13.12
N GLN A 30 10.00 7.08 -13.41
CA GLN A 30 9.23 6.95 -14.63
C GLN A 30 8.02 7.91 -14.68
N ASP A 31 7.54 8.32 -13.48
CA ASP A 31 6.40 9.23 -13.31
C ASP A 31 6.89 10.51 -12.66
N ASP A 32 7.37 11.47 -13.07
CA ASP A 32 7.66 12.84 -12.57
C ASP A 32 8.05 12.97 -11.05
N GLU A 33 8.46 11.94 -10.38
CA GLU A 33 8.89 11.97 -8.96
C GLU A 33 7.89 12.60 -7.96
N SER A 34 6.74 13.07 -8.43
CA SER A 34 5.66 13.55 -7.57
C SER A 34 4.88 12.38 -7.03
N VAL A 35 4.76 12.31 -5.72
CA VAL A 35 4.09 11.21 -5.03
C VAL A 35 3.04 11.72 -4.07
N VAL A 36 2.11 10.85 -3.72
CA VAL A 36 1.13 11.08 -2.69
C VAL A 36 1.36 10.08 -1.57
N LEU A 37 1.51 10.61 -0.36
CA LEU A 37 1.59 9.81 0.87
C LEU A 37 0.20 9.66 1.45
N HIS A 38 -0.16 8.45 1.83
CA HIS A 38 -1.44 8.18 2.48
C HIS A 38 -1.29 7.15 3.59
N CYS A 39 -1.77 7.49 4.80
CA CYS A 39 -1.78 6.57 5.93
C CYS A 39 -2.90 5.54 5.75
N LEU A 40 -2.52 4.29 5.55
CA LEU A 40 -3.47 3.19 5.39
C LEU A 40 -4.06 2.75 6.73
N PRO A 41 -5.32 2.33 6.76
CA PRO A 41 -5.97 1.83 7.99
C PRO A 41 -5.22 0.67 8.65
N GLU A 42 -4.55 -0.15 7.86
CA GLU A 42 -3.74 -1.30 8.32
C GLU A 42 -2.52 -0.88 9.14
N GLY A 43 -2.12 0.40 9.08
CA GLY A 43 -0.99 0.92 9.84
C GLY A 43 0.29 1.10 9.05
N ALA A 44 0.22 1.21 7.74
CA ALA A 44 1.35 1.51 6.86
C ALA A 44 1.20 2.87 6.18
N LEU A 45 2.30 3.40 5.68
CA LEU A 45 2.30 4.58 4.81
C LEU A 45 2.37 4.13 3.35
N GLY A 46 1.31 4.36 2.60
CA GLY A 46 1.34 4.19 1.15
C GLY A 46 2.03 5.37 0.47
N ILE A 47 2.88 5.08 -0.50
CA ILE A 47 3.54 6.06 -1.37
C ILE A 47 3.16 5.71 -2.80
N TYR A 48 2.39 6.57 -3.43
CA TYR A 48 1.87 6.32 -4.78
C TYR A 48 2.34 7.41 -5.74
N PRO A 49 2.72 7.05 -6.98
CA PRO A 49 2.86 8.06 -8.02
C PRO A 49 1.58 8.88 -8.12
N ALA A 50 1.70 10.19 -8.35
CA ALA A 50 0.54 11.08 -8.41
C ALA A 50 -0.55 10.60 -9.40
N PRO A 51 -0.21 10.11 -10.61
CA PRO A 51 -1.23 9.56 -11.52
C PRO A 51 -1.96 8.33 -10.95
N VAL A 52 -1.26 7.46 -10.23
CA VAL A 52 -1.85 6.27 -9.59
C VAL A 52 -2.84 6.69 -8.51
N TRP A 53 -2.47 7.64 -7.66
CA TRP A 53 -3.37 8.18 -6.64
C TRP A 53 -4.65 8.75 -7.26
N THR A 54 -4.54 9.47 -8.34
CA THR A 54 -5.69 9.98 -9.07
C THR A 54 -6.62 8.86 -9.52
N GLN A 55 -6.07 7.77 -10.07
CA GLN A 55 -6.86 6.59 -10.44
C GLN A 55 -7.55 5.95 -9.23
N MET A 56 -6.86 5.81 -8.11
CA MET A 56 -7.43 5.26 -6.89
C MET A 56 -8.61 6.08 -6.36
N ARG A 57 -8.67 7.37 -6.65
CA ARG A 57 -9.72 8.28 -6.21
C ARG A 57 -10.84 8.51 -7.23
N GLN A 58 -10.74 7.98 -8.44
CA GLN A 58 -11.71 8.21 -9.52
C GLN A 58 -13.10 7.63 -9.27
N GLY A 59 -13.26 6.67 -8.36
CA GLY A 59 -14.54 6.07 -8.02
C GLY A 59 -15.53 7.00 -7.32
N GLU A 60 -15.09 8.16 -6.87
CA GLU A 60 -15.92 9.11 -6.12
C GLU A 60 -16.38 10.27 -7.02
N ALA A 61 -17.58 10.12 -7.60
CA ALA A 61 -18.22 11.20 -8.35
C ALA A 61 -18.93 12.18 -7.39
N ARG A 62 -18.63 13.48 -7.51
CA ARG A 62 -19.27 14.58 -6.77
C ARG A 62 -19.03 14.54 -5.25
N PRO A 63 -17.78 14.53 -4.78
CA PRO A 63 -17.50 14.49 -3.35
C PRO A 63 -18.07 15.68 -2.58
N ALA A 64 -18.08 16.88 -3.17
CA ALA A 64 -18.64 18.07 -2.54
C ALA A 64 -20.15 17.98 -2.31
N ALA A 65 -20.90 17.44 -3.25
CA ALA A 65 -22.34 17.26 -3.12
C ALA A 65 -22.69 16.27 -2.02
N LYS A 66 -21.97 15.14 -1.92
CA LYS A 66 -22.16 14.16 -0.85
C LYS A 66 -21.77 14.71 0.52
N ALA A 67 -20.71 15.48 0.59
CA ALA A 67 -20.26 16.12 1.83
C ALA A 67 -21.28 17.09 2.39
N ALA A 68 -22.07 17.75 1.55
CA ALA A 68 -23.09 18.69 1.99
C ALA A 68 -24.20 18.04 2.84
N THR A 69 -24.48 16.75 2.61
CA THR A 69 -25.64 16.06 3.20
C THR A 69 -25.31 14.88 4.11
N SER A 70 -24.04 14.44 4.15
CA SER A 70 -23.66 13.23 4.89
C SER A 70 -22.53 13.48 5.89
N ILE A 71 -22.82 13.25 7.18
CA ILE A 71 -21.82 13.27 8.25
C ILE A 71 -20.80 12.15 8.06
N LEU A 72 -21.25 10.96 7.68
CA LEU A 72 -20.36 9.82 7.45
C LEU A 72 -19.39 10.10 6.32
N PHE A 73 -19.88 10.71 5.25
CA PHE A 73 -19.04 11.05 4.12
C PHE A 73 -18.02 12.13 4.49
N ARG A 74 -18.39 13.14 5.27
CA ARG A 74 -17.43 14.13 5.79
C ARG A 74 -16.37 13.51 6.69
N ARG A 75 -16.68 12.48 7.47
CA ARG A 75 -15.70 11.73 8.27
C ARG A 75 -14.71 11.02 7.37
N GLN A 76 -15.16 10.40 6.29
CA GLN A 76 -14.28 9.79 5.30
C GLN A 76 -13.35 10.82 4.66
N LEU A 77 -13.87 11.97 4.27
CA LEU A 77 -13.06 13.05 3.70
C LEU A 77 -12.03 13.59 4.69
N ARG A 78 -12.38 13.72 5.97
CA ARG A 78 -11.42 14.12 7.02
C ARG A 78 -10.31 13.10 7.17
N ARG A 79 -10.64 11.82 7.17
CA ARG A 79 -9.65 10.76 7.22
C ARG A 79 -8.71 10.81 6.02
N PHE A 80 -9.24 10.88 4.82
CA PHE A 80 -8.41 10.98 3.62
C PHE A 80 -7.61 12.29 3.59
N GLY A 81 -8.24 13.41 3.88
CA GLY A 81 -7.57 14.71 3.83
C GLY A 81 -6.48 14.87 4.89
N ALA A 82 -6.77 14.50 6.13
CA ALA A 82 -5.82 14.63 7.24
C ALA A 82 -4.63 13.68 7.12
N LEU A 83 -4.82 12.52 6.47
CA LEU A 83 -3.82 11.45 6.39
C LEU A 83 -3.23 11.30 4.99
N THR A 84 -3.35 12.33 4.18
CA THR A 84 -2.82 12.38 2.80
C THR A 84 -1.97 13.63 2.63
N GLN A 85 -0.82 13.49 2.00
CA GLN A 85 0.06 14.61 1.72
C GLN A 85 0.81 14.37 0.41
N SER A 86 0.85 15.40 -0.44
CA SER A 86 1.70 15.40 -1.63
C SER A 86 3.14 15.67 -1.24
N GLU A 87 4.04 14.92 -1.81
CA GLU A 87 5.47 15.05 -1.58
C GLU A 87 6.24 14.89 -2.89
N ARG A 88 7.51 15.22 -2.83
CA ARG A 88 8.44 15.03 -3.91
C ARG A 88 9.65 14.24 -3.45
N ILE A 89 10.04 13.26 -4.23
CA ILE A 89 11.27 12.52 -3.98
C ILE A 89 12.44 13.45 -4.30
N THR A 90 13.40 13.55 -3.39
CA THR A 90 14.57 14.40 -3.58
C THR A 90 15.49 13.85 -4.66
N ASN A 91 16.40 14.69 -5.18
CA ASN A 91 17.42 14.25 -6.15
C ASN A 91 18.30 13.14 -5.60
N GLN A 92 18.45 13.06 -4.27
CA GLN A 92 19.19 12.00 -3.59
C GLN A 92 18.37 10.74 -3.32
N GLY A 93 17.12 10.70 -3.77
CA GLY A 93 16.24 9.55 -3.62
C GLY A 93 15.64 9.40 -2.23
N ARG A 94 15.45 10.49 -1.50
CA ARG A 94 14.85 10.49 -0.17
C ARG A 94 13.43 11.01 -0.19
N ILE A 95 12.60 10.44 0.67
CA ILE A 95 11.24 10.90 0.93
C ILE A 95 11.09 11.26 2.41
N THR A 96 10.51 12.41 2.70
CA THR A 96 10.22 12.84 4.07
C THR A 96 8.88 12.28 4.52
N VAL A 97 8.86 11.61 5.65
CA VAL A 97 7.62 11.16 6.30
C VAL A 97 7.20 12.24 7.31
N PRO A 98 6.03 12.89 7.14
CA PRO A 98 5.57 13.90 8.07
C PRO A 98 5.46 13.39 9.51
N ASN A 99 5.79 14.25 10.48
CA ASN A 99 5.80 13.86 11.89
C ASN A 99 4.47 13.26 12.38
N PRO A 100 3.29 13.84 12.06
CA PRO A 100 2.02 13.22 12.46
C PRO A 100 1.81 11.81 11.90
N PHE A 101 2.31 11.54 10.69
CA PHE A 101 2.22 10.23 10.07
C PHE A 101 3.16 9.24 10.75
N ARG A 102 4.38 9.69 11.10
CA ARG A 102 5.34 8.85 11.85
C ARG A 102 4.80 8.42 13.20
N GLU A 103 4.21 9.34 13.94
CA GLU A 103 3.60 9.04 15.24
C GLU A 103 2.48 8.03 15.12
N LEU A 104 1.57 8.24 14.17
CA LEU A 104 0.43 7.35 13.95
C LEU A 104 0.86 5.94 13.55
N LEU A 105 1.89 5.82 12.71
CA LEU A 105 2.31 4.58 12.09
C LEU A 105 3.46 3.87 12.81
N GLY A 106 3.96 4.46 13.90
CA GLY A 106 5.09 3.89 14.63
C GLY A 106 6.39 3.90 13.82
N LEU A 107 6.62 4.95 13.03
CA LEU A 107 7.79 5.12 12.19
C LEU A 107 8.74 6.12 12.83
N GLU A 108 9.40 5.71 13.90
CA GLU A 108 10.27 6.59 14.66
C GLU A 108 11.68 6.71 14.05
N PRO A 109 12.31 7.92 14.13
CA PRO A 109 13.69 8.08 13.67
C PRO A 109 14.65 7.10 14.34
N GLY A 110 15.57 6.54 13.55
CA GLY A 110 16.53 5.56 14.01
C GLY A 110 16.01 4.11 14.05
N GLN A 111 14.74 3.90 13.79
CA GLN A 111 14.17 2.54 13.72
C GLN A 111 14.25 1.95 12.33
N ASN A 112 14.30 0.62 12.29
CA ASN A 112 14.15 -0.12 11.05
C ASN A 112 12.70 -0.13 10.59
N VAL A 113 12.52 0.11 9.30
CA VAL A 113 11.23 0.00 8.60
C VAL A 113 11.37 -0.95 7.44
N ILE A 114 10.26 -1.48 6.99
CA ILE A 114 10.21 -2.33 5.81
C ILE A 114 9.52 -1.58 4.68
N LEU A 115 10.19 -1.49 3.55
CA LEU A 115 9.63 -0.98 2.30
C LEU A 115 9.08 -2.16 1.51
N VAL A 116 7.82 -2.09 1.13
CA VAL A 116 7.13 -3.16 0.42
C VAL A 116 6.58 -2.63 -0.90
N GLY A 117 6.98 -3.23 -2.01
CA GLY A 117 6.40 -2.94 -3.31
C GLY A 117 5.01 -3.58 -3.43
N THR A 118 4.05 -2.83 -3.95
CA THR A 118 2.64 -3.24 -4.05
C THR A 118 2.11 -3.19 -5.48
N GLU A 119 2.99 -3.20 -6.48
CA GLU A 119 2.71 -3.04 -7.91
C GLU A 119 2.23 -1.64 -8.33
N ILE A 120 1.52 -0.94 -7.47
CA ILE A 120 0.99 0.41 -7.71
C ILE A 120 1.79 1.51 -7.01
N GLY A 121 2.69 1.13 -6.14
CA GLY A 121 3.53 2.02 -5.34
C GLY A 121 4.30 1.24 -4.30
N VAL A 122 4.70 1.93 -3.25
CA VAL A 122 5.47 1.36 -2.15
C VAL A 122 4.76 1.65 -0.83
N GLU A 123 4.81 0.73 0.10
CA GLU A 123 4.37 0.95 1.46
C GLU A 123 5.56 0.95 2.42
N ILE A 124 5.52 1.83 3.42
CA ILE A 124 6.48 1.84 4.52
C ILE A 124 5.77 1.28 5.76
N TRP A 125 6.34 0.24 6.32
CA TRP A 125 5.83 -0.45 7.49
C TRP A 125 6.80 -0.37 8.67
N ASN A 126 6.27 -0.15 9.86
CA ASN A 126 6.96 -0.53 11.08
C ASN A 126 7.33 -2.02 11.00
N ALA A 127 8.54 -2.40 11.37
CA ALA A 127 9.05 -3.76 11.17
C ALA A 127 8.21 -4.83 11.90
N GLU A 128 7.75 -4.55 13.11
CA GLU A 128 6.92 -5.48 13.87
C GLU A 128 5.52 -5.62 13.27
N ARG A 129 4.90 -4.50 12.88
CA ARG A 129 3.59 -4.50 12.20
C ARG A 129 3.65 -5.22 10.86
N TRP A 130 4.75 -5.11 10.14
CA TRP A 130 4.95 -5.84 8.90
C TRP A 130 5.00 -7.35 9.12
N GLN A 131 5.67 -7.82 10.17
CA GLN A 131 5.70 -9.25 10.49
C GLN A 131 4.30 -9.79 10.76
N ASP A 132 3.49 -9.06 11.51
CA ASP A 132 2.11 -9.44 11.80
C ASP A 132 1.26 -9.48 10.53
N GLU A 133 1.35 -8.46 9.70
CA GLU A 133 0.62 -8.39 8.42
C GLU A 133 1.06 -9.49 7.46
N PHE A 134 2.36 -9.74 7.36
CA PHE A 134 2.89 -10.78 6.49
C PHE A 134 2.44 -12.17 6.91
N GLN A 135 2.31 -12.42 8.20
CA GLN A 135 1.75 -13.67 8.71
C GLN A 135 0.28 -13.82 8.33
N ILE A 136 -0.52 -12.75 8.43
CA ILE A 136 -1.92 -12.74 7.99
C ILE A 136 -2.02 -13.06 6.50
N LEU A 137 -1.18 -12.45 5.68
CA LEU A 137 -1.13 -12.71 4.23
C LEU A 137 -0.81 -14.18 3.92
N ARG A 138 0.18 -14.73 4.60
CA ARG A 138 0.58 -16.15 4.43
C ARG A 138 -0.53 -17.12 4.82
N GLU A 139 -1.19 -16.87 5.93
CA GLU A 139 -2.30 -17.71 6.38
C GLU A 139 -3.51 -17.62 5.43
N HIS A 140 -3.81 -16.43 4.94
CA HIS A 140 -4.88 -16.22 3.98
C HIS A 140 -4.63 -17.00 2.67
N GLU A 141 -3.42 -16.90 2.12
CA GLU A 141 -3.02 -17.62 0.92
C GLU A 141 -3.08 -19.14 1.11
N ARG A 142 -2.60 -19.62 2.25
CA ARG A 142 -2.65 -21.04 2.58
C ARG A 142 -4.09 -21.57 2.66
N ARG A 143 -4.97 -20.87 3.36
CA ARG A 143 -6.38 -21.25 3.48
C ARG A 143 -7.08 -21.25 2.13
N LYS A 144 -6.83 -20.25 1.32
CA LYS A 144 -7.38 -20.18 -0.03
C LYS A 144 -6.92 -21.36 -0.89
N ALA A 145 -5.65 -21.69 -0.88
CA ALA A 145 -5.11 -22.83 -1.61
C ALA A 145 -5.68 -24.17 -1.11
N GLU A 146 -5.83 -24.35 0.19
CA GLU A 146 -6.43 -25.55 0.78
C GLU A 146 -7.92 -25.70 0.36
N LEU A 147 -8.68 -24.61 0.36
CA LEU A 147 -10.09 -24.63 -0.06
C LEU A 147 -10.23 -24.94 -1.55
N GLU A 148 -9.39 -24.40 -2.40
CA GLU A 148 -9.37 -24.68 -3.83
C GLU A 148 -9.04 -26.16 -4.10
N MET A 149 -8.04 -26.72 -3.40
CA MET A 149 -7.71 -28.15 -3.51
C MET A 149 -8.85 -29.05 -3.03
N THR A 150 -9.54 -28.70 -1.95
CA THR A 150 -10.68 -29.47 -1.44
C THR A 150 -11.84 -29.43 -2.43
N ALA A 151 -12.14 -28.28 -3.03
CA ALA A 151 -13.19 -28.16 -4.04
C ALA A 151 -12.92 -29.02 -5.27
N ASP A 152 -11.66 -29.10 -5.71
CA ASP A 152 -11.27 -29.98 -6.84
C ASP A 152 -11.44 -31.46 -6.52
N LEU A 153 -11.26 -31.85 -5.26
CA LEU A 153 -11.47 -33.25 -4.83
C LEU A 153 -12.97 -33.61 -4.70
N GLU A 154 -13.81 -32.65 -4.39
CA GLU A 154 -15.26 -32.84 -4.23
C GLU A 154 -16.03 -32.81 -5.54
N THR A 155 -15.43 -32.44 -6.66
CA THR A 155 -16.04 -32.46 -7.95
C THR A 155 -15.89 -33.88 -8.56
N PRO A 156 -16.92 -34.76 -8.54
CA PRO A 156 -16.79 -36.05 -9.18
C PRO A 156 -16.61 -35.84 -10.69
N GLY A 157 -15.63 -36.49 -11.23
CA GLY A 157 -15.42 -36.49 -12.68
C GLY A 157 -16.73 -36.74 -13.42
N ARG A 158 -17.14 -35.81 -14.25
CA ARG A 158 -18.19 -36.05 -15.21
C ARG A 158 -17.74 -37.18 -16.11
N ASP A 159 -18.27 -38.33 -15.82
CA ASP A 159 -18.15 -39.52 -16.66
C ASP A 159 -18.62 -39.16 -18.08
N ARG A 160 -17.66 -39.05 -18.97
CA ARG A 160 -17.96 -39.01 -20.41
C ARG A 160 -18.11 -40.43 -20.90
N SER A 161 -19.19 -41.07 -20.49
CA SER A 161 -19.70 -42.23 -21.21
C SER A 161 -20.86 -41.79 -22.05
N GLY A 162 -20.57 -41.22 -23.19
CA GLY A 162 -21.51 -41.10 -24.28
C GLY A 162 -21.28 -42.26 -25.18
N THR A 163 -22.19 -43.17 -25.17
CA THR A 163 -22.21 -44.31 -26.07
C THR A 163 -23.33 -44.20 -27.07
N THR A 164 -22.96 -44.44 -28.32
CA THR A 164 -23.80 -44.84 -29.50
C THR A 164 -24.86 -43.90 -29.90
#